data_30f6cb7ccddecf2a11c0f708ca8c7d8d
#
_entry.id   30f6cb7ccddecf2a11c0f708ca8c7d8d
#
_cell.length_a   1.000
_cell.length_b   1.000
_cell.length_c   1.000
_cell.angle_alpha   90.00
_cell.angle_beta   90.00
_cell.angle_gamma   90.00
#
_symmetry.space_group_name_H-M   'P 1'
#
loop_
_entity.id
_entity.type
_entity.pdbx_description
1 polymer ?
#
loop_
_entity_poly.entity_id
_entity_poly.type
_entity_poly.pdbx_seq_one_letter_code
_entity_poly.pdbx_strand_id
1 'polypeptide(L)'
;MIEIKYPWLSRYVDRFNINKLAHSQLFSGKSGIGKFYFAKEISKSILCTKSSNLFEYCNECSSCKSFDSGSHPDFKLIQLESDSKVIKISQLRGGSKESDSEGIINFSNETPLLSKSKIIVINSSDKMNAESQNFLLKTLEEPSKKTYIFLISSKPYSLKPTLLSRLNHMEINFPKKNEILAWLQKSNMELDSQELNFLDDLNLIDINPD
;
A
#
# COMPACT_ATOMS: atom_id res chain seq x y z
N MET A 1 -8.40 17.78 7.11
CA MET A 1 -8.72 16.42 6.63
C MET A 1 -8.36 16.37 5.16
N ILE A 2 -7.55 15.40 4.75
CA ILE A 2 -7.13 15.29 3.34
C ILE A 2 -8.33 14.89 2.51
N GLU A 3 -8.51 15.50 1.35
CA GLU A 3 -9.49 15.06 0.38
C GLU A 3 -8.98 13.76 -0.26
N ILE A 4 -9.61 12.64 0.05
CA ILE A 4 -9.25 11.35 -0.49
C ILE A 4 -9.71 11.27 -1.94
N LYS A 5 -8.79 11.05 -2.87
CA LYS A 5 -9.04 10.95 -4.32
C LYS A 5 -10.18 9.99 -4.66
N TYR A 6 -10.30 8.88 -3.92
CA TYR A 6 -11.34 7.85 -4.11
C TYR A 6 -12.32 7.88 -2.94
N PRO A 7 -13.52 8.50 -3.08
CA PRO A 7 -14.46 8.75 -1.98
C PRO A 7 -14.88 7.50 -1.19
N TRP A 8 -14.97 6.33 -1.84
CA TRP A 8 -15.31 5.07 -1.19
C TRP A 8 -14.26 4.59 -0.17
N LEU A 9 -13.04 5.13 -0.23
CA LEU A 9 -12.00 4.80 0.75
C LEU A 9 -12.20 5.54 2.08
N SER A 10 -12.94 6.65 2.10
CA SER A 10 -13.15 7.48 3.30
C SER A 10 -13.76 6.68 4.45
N ARG A 11 -14.66 5.73 4.16
CA ARG A 11 -15.27 4.84 5.16
C ARG A 11 -14.28 3.95 5.92
N TYR A 12 -13.07 3.80 5.39
CA TYR A 12 -12.02 3.00 6.02
C TYR A 12 -11.07 3.84 6.86
N VAL A 13 -11.03 5.16 6.67
CA VAL A 13 -10.15 6.08 7.41
C VAL A 13 -10.41 6.02 8.90
N ASP A 14 -11.68 6.05 9.31
CA ASP A 14 -12.09 6.05 10.72
C ASP A 14 -11.74 4.75 11.46
N ARG A 15 -11.45 3.68 10.70
CA ARG A 15 -11.02 2.40 11.29
C ARG A 15 -9.56 2.41 11.73
N PHE A 16 -8.79 3.41 11.31
CA PHE A 16 -7.39 3.54 11.64
C PHE A 16 -7.15 4.58 12.72
N ASN A 17 -6.44 4.14 13.75
CA ASN A 17 -5.89 5.01 14.78
C ASN A 17 -4.41 4.68 14.90
N ILE A 18 -3.53 5.69 14.87
CA ILE A 18 -2.09 5.51 14.91
C ILE A 18 -1.63 4.71 16.14
N ASN A 19 -2.30 4.89 17.27
CA ASN A 19 -1.97 4.19 18.52
C ASN A 19 -2.41 2.73 18.55
N LYS A 20 -3.28 2.32 17.61
CA LYS A 20 -3.82 0.96 17.48
C LYS A 20 -3.46 0.32 16.14
N LEU A 21 -2.64 0.98 15.34
CA LEU A 21 -2.23 0.46 14.04
C LEU A 21 -1.36 -0.77 14.24
N ALA A 22 -1.80 -1.91 13.72
CA ALA A 22 -0.98 -3.12 13.74
C ALA A 22 0.24 -2.93 12.83
N HIS A 23 1.38 -3.50 13.25
CA HIS A 23 2.63 -3.42 12.49
C HIS A 23 2.51 -4.01 11.08
N SER A 24 1.64 -5.00 10.91
CA SER A 24 1.49 -5.72 9.65
C SER A 24 0.03 -5.69 9.21
N GLN A 25 -0.25 -5.09 8.06
CA GLN A 25 -1.59 -4.91 7.50
C GLN A 25 -1.69 -5.58 6.13
N LEU A 26 -2.84 -6.20 5.85
CA LEU A 26 -3.21 -6.66 4.52
C LEU A 26 -4.42 -5.85 4.03
N PHE A 27 -4.23 -5.11 2.95
CA PHE A 27 -5.32 -4.47 2.21
C PHE A 27 -5.71 -5.34 1.04
N SER A 28 -6.87 -5.97 1.12
CA SER A 28 -7.40 -6.83 0.06
C SER A 28 -8.63 -6.23 -0.61
N GLY A 29 -8.99 -6.76 -1.76
CA GLY A 29 -10.15 -6.34 -2.53
C GLY A 29 -9.88 -6.39 -4.04
N LYS A 30 -10.89 -6.11 -4.85
CA LYS A 30 -10.80 -6.14 -6.32
C LYS A 30 -9.64 -5.27 -6.83
N SER A 31 -9.08 -5.59 -7.99
CA SER A 31 -8.06 -4.74 -8.62
C SER A 31 -8.65 -3.37 -8.96
N GLY A 32 -7.81 -2.33 -9.00
CA GLY A 32 -8.22 -1.02 -9.50
C GLY A 32 -9.08 -0.15 -8.59
N ILE A 33 -9.30 -0.52 -7.32
CA ILE A 33 -10.16 0.24 -6.39
C ILE A 33 -9.40 1.22 -5.48
N GLY A 34 -8.11 1.49 -5.75
CA GLY A 34 -7.33 2.46 -4.98
C GLY A 34 -6.62 1.90 -3.74
N LYS A 35 -6.46 0.57 -3.59
CA LYS A 35 -5.78 -0.03 -2.42
C LYS A 35 -4.35 0.48 -2.23
N PHE A 36 -3.59 0.59 -3.32
CA PHE A 36 -2.22 1.09 -3.27
C PHE A 36 -2.18 2.58 -2.90
N TYR A 37 -3.05 3.38 -3.50
CA TYR A 37 -3.22 4.78 -3.11
C TYR A 37 -3.51 4.90 -1.61
N PHE A 38 -4.46 4.12 -1.08
CA PHE A 38 -4.80 4.11 0.35
C PHE A 38 -3.60 3.79 1.25
N ALA A 39 -2.82 2.78 0.88
CA ALA A 39 -1.59 2.42 1.59
C ALA A 39 -0.53 3.54 1.52
N LYS A 40 -0.41 4.24 0.38
CA LYS A 40 0.49 5.41 0.23
C LYS A 40 0.07 6.58 1.13
N GLU A 41 -1.23 6.89 1.19
CA GLU A 41 -1.75 7.95 2.05
C GLU A 41 -1.46 7.69 3.54
N ILE A 42 -1.71 6.46 4.01
CA ILE A 42 -1.34 6.04 5.37
C ILE A 42 0.17 6.17 5.57
N SER A 43 0.95 5.68 4.62
CA SER A 43 2.42 5.72 4.69
C SER A 43 2.94 7.15 4.82
N LYS A 44 2.46 8.07 3.96
CA LYS A 44 2.86 9.47 3.99
C LYS A 44 2.52 10.14 5.33
N SER A 45 1.35 9.83 5.90
CA SER A 45 0.94 10.39 7.18
C SER A 45 1.80 9.88 8.36
N ILE A 46 2.16 8.58 8.38
CA ILE A 46 3.05 8.01 9.41
C ILE A 46 4.46 8.59 9.31
N LEU A 47 4.94 8.80 8.10
CA LEU A 47 6.28 9.34 7.84
C LEU A 47 6.36 10.86 8.06
N CYS A 48 5.25 11.58 8.02
CA CYS A 48 5.23 13.02 8.23
C CYS A 48 5.72 13.38 9.64
N THR A 49 6.73 14.24 9.72
CA THR A 49 7.33 14.63 11.00
C THR A 49 6.50 15.64 11.80
N LYS A 50 5.57 16.34 11.14
CA LYS A 50 4.71 17.37 11.74
C LYS A 50 3.30 16.88 12.09
N SER A 51 2.87 15.74 11.55
CA SER A 51 1.55 15.17 11.85
C SER A 51 1.63 14.09 12.92
N SER A 52 0.58 14.00 13.72
CA SER A 52 0.35 12.92 14.70
C SER A 52 -0.86 12.06 14.36
N ASN A 53 -1.62 12.43 13.34
CA ASN A 53 -2.84 11.74 12.92
C ASN A 53 -2.62 10.99 11.60
N LEU A 54 -3.27 9.84 11.46
CA LEU A 54 -3.30 9.15 10.17
C LEU A 54 -4.13 9.93 9.16
N PHE A 55 -3.76 9.84 7.89
CA PHE A 55 -4.35 10.58 6.78
C PHE A 55 -4.22 12.11 6.91
N GLU A 56 -3.26 12.60 7.72
CA GLU A 56 -2.87 13.99 7.78
C GLU A 56 -1.36 14.10 7.54
N TYR A 57 -0.95 15.05 6.72
CA TYR A 57 0.45 15.34 6.46
C TYR A 57 0.62 16.78 6.00
N CYS A 58 1.77 17.37 6.25
CA CYS A 58 1.96 18.81 6.06
C CYS A 58 2.38 19.22 4.63
N ASN A 59 2.82 18.30 3.78
CA ASN A 59 3.39 18.53 2.44
C ASN A 59 4.64 19.43 2.38
N GLU A 60 5.14 19.93 3.52
CA GLU A 60 6.21 20.91 3.58
C GLU A 60 7.51 20.39 4.17
N CYS A 61 7.42 19.41 5.11
CA CYS A 61 8.61 18.88 5.76
C CYS A 61 9.46 18.06 4.78
N SER A 62 10.73 17.87 5.12
CA SER A 62 11.68 17.08 4.31
C SER A 62 11.17 15.67 4.03
N SER A 63 10.53 15.04 5.03
CA SER A 63 9.92 13.73 4.89
C SER A 63 8.81 13.72 3.82
N CYS A 64 7.85 14.65 3.87
CA CYS A 64 6.79 14.71 2.85
C CYS A 64 7.36 14.95 1.44
N LYS A 65 8.32 15.88 1.31
CA LYS A 65 8.97 16.18 0.03
C LYS A 65 9.73 14.97 -0.55
N SER A 66 10.49 14.27 0.30
CA SER A 66 11.21 13.06 -0.11
C SER A 66 10.25 11.92 -0.48
N PHE A 67 9.11 11.82 0.21
CA PHE A 67 8.08 10.83 -0.12
C PHE A 67 7.46 11.11 -1.49
N ASP A 68 7.11 12.35 -1.78
CA ASP A 68 6.50 12.76 -3.05
C ASP A 68 7.48 12.60 -4.22
N SER A 69 8.78 12.82 -4.00
CA SER A 69 9.82 12.57 -5.00
C SER A 69 10.21 11.10 -5.16
N GLY A 70 9.63 10.18 -4.35
CA GLY A 70 9.95 8.75 -4.39
C GLY A 70 11.31 8.37 -3.81
N SER A 71 11.99 9.29 -3.11
CA SER A 71 13.35 9.10 -2.57
C SER A 71 13.42 9.02 -1.04
N HIS A 72 12.29 8.71 -0.37
CA HIS A 72 12.24 8.70 1.09
C HIS A 72 13.05 7.53 1.69
N PRO A 73 14.07 7.79 2.54
CA PRO A 73 14.96 6.73 3.06
C PRO A 73 14.25 5.75 3.99
N ASP A 74 13.16 6.14 4.65
CA ASP A 74 12.38 5.28 5.54
C ASP A 74 11.16 4.65 4.87
N PHE A 75 11.06 4.72 3.54
CA PHE A 75 9.99 4.11 2.75
C PHE A 75 10.54 3.14 1.72
N LYS A 76 10.07 1.91 1.74
CA LYS A 76 10.45 0.88 0.78
C LYS A 76 9.23 0.33 0.08
N LEU A 77 9.21 0.45 -1.25
CA LEU A 77 8.19 -0.13 -2.10
C LEU A 77 8.74 -1.36 -2.80
N ILE A 78 8.00 -2.47 -2.69
CA ILE A 78 8.22 -3.70 -3.45
C ILE A 78 7.03 -3.93 -4.34
N GLN A 79 7.28 -4.08 -5.63
CA GLN A 79 6.24 -4.30 -6.63
C GLN A 79 6.79 -5.15 -7.78
N LEU A 80 5.91 -5.54 -8.70
CA LEU A 80 6.32 -6.24 -9.91
C LEU A 80 7.30 -5.39 -10.72
N GLU A 81 8.37 -5.99 -11.18
CA GLU A 81 9.25 -5.42 -12.20
C GLU A 81 8.56 -5.50 -13.56
N SER A 82 8.92 -4.60 -14.48
CA SER A 82 8.26 -4.45 -15.80
C SER A 82 8.13 -5.75 -16.57
N ASP A 83 9.15 -6.61 -16.50
CA ASP A 83 9.23 -7.87 -17.25
C ASP A 83 8.89 -9.10 -16.41
N SER A 84 8.42 -8.93 -15.17
CA SER A 84 8.16 -10.03 -14.25
C SER A 84 6.67 -10.15 -13.91
N LYS A 85 6.18 -11.39 -13.90
CA LYS A 85 4.83 -11.73 -13.40
C LYS A 85 4.85 -12.15 -11.93
N VAL A 86 6.01 -12.15 -11.29
CA VAL A 86 6.21 -12.69 -9.94
C VAL A 86 7.16 -11.77 -9.16
N ILE A 87 6.82 -11.52 -7.90
CA ILE A 87 7.71 -10.88 -6.94
C ILE A 87 8.69 -11.94 -6.42
N LYS A 88 9.95 -11.82 -6.83
CA LYS A 88 11.02 -12.78 -6.51
C LYS A 88 11.61 -12.52 -5.11
N ILE A 89 12.16 -13.56 -4.50
CA ILE A 89 12.82 -13.45 -3.20
C ILE A 89 14.01 -12.48 -3.23
N SER A 90 14.68 -12.31 -4.36
CA SER A 90 15.77 -11.34 -4.52
C SER A 90 15.36 -9.91 -4.24
N GLN A 91 14.11 -9.52 -4.60
CA GLN A 91 13.57 -8.19 -4.32
C GLN A 91 13.35 -7.95 -2.81
N LEU A 92 13.09 -9.02 -2.04
CA LEU A 92 12.94 -8.94 -0.59
C LEU A 92 14.29 -9.04 0.15
N ARG A 93 15.20 -9.89 -0.35
CA ARG A 93 16.53 -10.07 0.27
C ARG A 93 17.45 -8.87 0.06
N GLY A 94 17.32 -8.18 -1.06
CA GLY A 94 18.29 -7.20 -1.51
C GLY A 94 19.63 -7.86 -1.92
N GLY A 95 20.59 -7.04 -2.38
CA GLY A 95 21.94 -7.52 -2.67
C GLY A 95 22.08 -8.41 -3.90
N SER A 96 21.16 -8.37 -4.86
CA SER A 96 21.41 -8.93 -6.18
C SER A 96 22.34 -7.99 -6.97
N LYS A 97 23.20 -8.55 -7.82
CA LYS A 97 24.19 -7.80 -8.63
C LYS A 97 23.55 -6.69 -9.50
N GLU A 98 22.23 -6.68 -9.63
CA GLU A 98 21.46 -5.75 -10.46
C GLU A 98 20.73 -4.67 -9.67
N SER A 99 20.64 -4.79 -8.33
CA SER A 99 20.04 -3.75 -7.48
C SER A 99 20.87 -3.59 -6.20
N ASP A 100 21.43 -2.40 -5.98
CA ASP A 100 22.04 -1.96 -4.71
C ASP A 100 20.98 -1.82 -3.58
N SER A 101 19.79 -2.39 -3.77
CA SER A 101 18.72 -2.23 -2.80
C SER A 101 18.94 -3.13 -1.60
N GLU A 102 18.93 -2.51 -0.44
CA GLU A 102 18.95 -3.19 0.85
C GLU A 102 17.73 -4.10 1.02
N GLY A 103 17.94 -5.30 1.60
CA GLY A 103 16.85 -6.23 1.88
C GLY A 103 15.89 -5.74 2.97
N ILE A 104 14.65 -6.26 2.97
CA ILE A 104 13.62 -5.83 3.93
C ILE A 104 14.00 -6.09 5.39
N ILE A 105 14.78 -7.15 5.66
CA ILE A 105 15.21 -7.50 7.02
C ILE A 105 16.16 -6.43 7.54
N ASN A 106 17.20 -6.08 6.78
CA ASN A 106 18.15 -5.04 7.16
C ASN A 106 17.42 -3.70 7.30
N PHE A 107 16.67 -3.32 6.26
CA PHE A 107 15.85 -2.12 6.27
C PHE A 107 14.95 -2.03 7.50
N SER A 108 14.28 -3.10 7.92
CA SER A 108 13.39 -3.09 9.08
C SER A 108 14.12 -2.94 10.41
N ASN A 109 15.37 -3.42 10.51
CA ASN A 109 16.16 -3.42 11.75
C ASN A 109 16.93 -2.12 11.97
N GLU A 110 17.13 -1.33 10.93
CA GLU A 110 17.79 -0.03 11.05
C GLU A 110 16.88 1.02 11.70
N THR A 111 17.50 1.99 12.34
CA THR A 111 16.76 3.15 12.88
C THR A 111 16.27 4.03 11.73
N PRO A 112 15.04 4.59 11.83
CA PRO A 112 14.57 5.57 10.87
C PRO A 112 15.53 6.78 10.77
N LEU A 113 15.76 7.26 9.55
CA LEU A 113 16.71 8.34 9.27
C LEU A 113 16.04 9.72 9.27
N LEU A 114 14.84 9.81 8.72
CA LEU A 114 14.16 11.10 8.48
C LEU A 114 12.86 11.21 9.26
N SER A 115 12.19 10.09 9.50
CA SER A 115 10.90 10.01 10.18
C SER A 115 10.99 9.28 11.54
N LYS A 116 9.86 9.03 12.18
CA LYS A 116 9.79 8.26 13.43
C LYS A 116 9.67 6.76 13.21
N SER A 117 9.35 6.35 11.99
CA SER A 117 9.04 4.97 11.64
C SER A 117 9.53 4.63 10.24
N LYS A 118 9.69 3.34 9.95
CA LYS A 118 9.96 2.82 8.61
C LYS A 118 8.72 2.13 8.06
N ILE A 119 8.54 2.18 6.76
CA ILE A 119 7.40 1.56 6.09
C ILE A 119 7.86 0.73 4.90
N ILE A 120 7.36 -0.49 4.85
CA ILE A 120 7.52 -1.40 3.72
C ILE A 120 6.14 -1.62 3.10
N VAL A 121 6.00 -1.32 1.83
CA VAL A 121 4.78 -1.61 1.07
C VAL A 121 5.08 -2.67 0.03
N ILE A 122 4.31 -3.76 0.04
CA ILE A 122 4.40 -4.83 -0.97
C ILE A 122 3.13 -4.76 -1.82
N ASN A 123 3.24 -4.13 -2.99
CA ASN A 123 2.13 -4.01 -3.92
C ASN A 123 1.98 -5.29 -4.75
N SER A 124 0.74 -5.75 -4.93
CA SER A 124 0.44 -7.03 -5.59
C SER A 124 1.08 -8.24 -4.88
N SER A 125 0.95 -8.31 -3.55
CA SER A 125 1.53 -9.38 -2.73
C SER A 125 1.04 -10.79 -3.12
N ASP A 126 -0.11 -10.90 -3.79
CA ASP A 126 -0.60 -12.15 -4.42
C ASP A 126 0.31 -12.66 -5.55
N LYS A 127 1.26 -11.85 -6.01
CA LYS A 127 2.27 -12.23 -7.00
C LYS A 127 3.58 -12.72 -6.37
N MET A 128 3.68 -12.79 -5.05
CA MET A 128 4.82 -13.42 -4.39
C MET A 128 4.80 -14.93 -4.60
N ASN A 129 5.95 -15.51 -4.99
CA ASN A 129 6.12 -16.96 -5.02
C ASN A 129 6.23 -17.53 -3.58
N ALA A 130 6.22 -18.86 -3.46
CA ALA A 130 6.24 -19.54 -2.17
C ALA A 130 7.50 -19.21 -1.33
N GLU A 131 8.63 -18.99 -1.99
CA GLU A 131 9.89 -18.59 -1.32
C GLU A 131 9.83 -17.18 -0.76
N SER A 132 9.31 -16.23 -1.55
CA SER A 132 9.12 -14.83 -1.12
C SER A 132 8.19 -14.75 0.06
N GLN A 133 7.08 -15.50 0.04
CA GLN A 133 6.14 -15.56 1.16
C GLN A 133 6.78 -16.15 2.42
N ASN A 134 7.56 -17.23 2.29
CA ASN A 134 8.28 -17.82 3.43
C ASN A 134 9.34 -16.88 4.01
N PHE A 135 10.05 -16.15 3.14
CA PHE A 135 11.05 -15.18 3.57
C PHE A 135 10.43 -14.04 4.39
N LEU A 136 9.25 -13.56 3.96
CA LEU A 136 8.53 -12.50 4.65
C LEU A 136 8.06 -12.92 6.05
N LEU A 137 7.75 -14.20 6.28
CA LEU A 137 7.29 -14.71 7.58
C LEU A 137 8.23 -14.30 8.73
N LYS A 138 9.55 -14.36 8.51
CA LYS A 138 10.55 -13.98 9.54
C LYS A 138 10.37 -12.53 9.98
N THR A 139 10.15 -11.63 9.05
CA THR A 139 9.97 -10.20 9.34
C THR A 139 8.61 -9.92 10.02
N LEU A 140 7.59 -10.75 9.73
CA LEU A 140 6.27 -10.63 10.34
C LEU A 140 6.18 -11.23 11.74
N GLU A 141 7.02 -12.24 12.05
CA GLU A 141 7.09 -12.87 13.38
C GLU A 141 7.76 -11.97 14.40
N GLU A 142 8.81 -11.27 14.00
CA GLU A 142 9.60 -10.38 14.85
C GLU A 142 9.67 -8.97 14.25
N PRO A 143 8.54 -8.26 14.17
CA PRO A 143 8.54 -6.93 13.58
C PRO A 143 9.32 -5.96 14.47
N SER A 144 10.18 -5.14 13.87
CA SER A 144 10.79 -4.02 14.57
C SER A 144 9.72 -3.05 15.08
N LYS A 145 9.85 -2.57 16.31
CA LYS A 145 8.86 -1.68 16.97
C LYS A 145 8.53 -0.40 16.19
N LYS A 146 9.38 -0.02 15.23
CA LYS A 146 9.24 1.21 14.45
C LYS A 146 8.96 0.95 12.96
N THR A 147 8.68 -0.29 12.58
CA THR A 147 8.46 -0.64 11.18
C THR A 147 7.03 -1.11 10.95
N TYR A 148 6.38 -0.57 9.94
CA TYR A 148 5.08 -1.01 9.47
C TYR A 148 5.22 -1.70 8.12
N ILE A 149 4.47 -2.78 7.92
CA ILE A 149 4.50 -3.59 6.69
C ILE A 149 3.08 -3.66 6.13
N PHE A 150 2.88 -3.13 4.94
CA PHE A 150 1.59 -3.11 4.26
C PHE A 150 1.63 -4.00 3.03
N LEU A 151 0.82 -5.04 3.02
CA LEU A 151 0.60 -5.92 1.88
C LEU A 151 -0.67 -5.50 1.16
N ILE A 152 -0.61 -5.47 -0.16
CA ILE A 152 -1.75 -5.16 -1.01
C ILE A 152 -2.00 -6.37 -1.91
N SER A 153 -3.23 -6.90 -1.87
CA SER A 153 -3.59 -8.08 -2.64
C SER A 153 -4.95 -7.93 -3.31
N SER A 154 -5.05 -8.43 -4.53
CA SER A 154 -6.34 -8.61 -5.21
C SER A 154 -6.87 -10.04 -5.10
N LYS A 155 -6.01 -10.96 -4.66
CA LYS A 155 -6.31 -12.39 -4.50
C LYS A 155 -5.74 -12.89 -3.16
N PRO A 156 -6.32 -12.48 -2.01
CA PRO A 156 -5.77 -12.81 -0.69
C PRO A 156 -5.64 -14.31 -0.43
N TYR A 157 -6.49 -15.13 -1.05
CA TYR A 157 -6.44 -16.59 -0.96
C TYR A 157 -5.19 -17.22 -1.62
N SER A 158 -4.42 -16.48 -2.39
CA SER A 158 -3.13 -16.93 -2.92
C SER A 158 -1.99 -16.81 -1.90
N LEU A 159 -2.22 -16.07 -0.81
CA LEU A 159 -1.29 -15.97 0.28
C LEU A 159 -1.43 -17.18 1.22
N LYS A 160 -0.28 -17.66 1.73
CA LYS A 160 -0.28 -18.79 2.66
C LYS A 160 -1.06 -18.49 3.93
N PRO A 161 -1.80 -19.46 4.50
CA PRO A 161 -2.52 -19.28 5.77
C PRO A 161 -1.60 -18.82 6.91
N THR A 162 -0.36 -19.31 6.94
CA THR A 162 0.66 -18.92 7.91
C THR A 162 1.04 -17.44 7.82
N LEU A 163 0.96 -16.85 6.64
CA LEU A 163 1.21 -15.43 6.42
C LEU A 163 -0.04 -14.61 6.81
N LEU A 164 -1.22 -15.07 6.38
CA LEU A 164 -2.50 -14.42 6.69
C LEU A 164 -2.76 -14.32 8.21
N SER A 165 -2.37 -15.35 8.98
CA SER A 165 -2.56 -15.36 10.44
C SER A 165 -1.74 -14.30 11.19
N ARG A 166 -0.73 -13.70 10.56
CA ARG A 166 0.14 -12.64 11.13
C ARG A 166 -0.21 -11.23 10.64
N LEU A 167 -1.19 -11.12 9.78
CA LEU A 167 -1.62 -9.86 9.19
C LEU A 167 -2.96 -9.41 9.76
N ASN A 168 -3.06 -8.15 10.11
CA ASN A 168 -4.36 -7.54 10.34
C ASN A 168 -5.01 -7.28 8.99
N HIS A 169 -6.06 -8.03 8.68
CA HIS A 169 -6.69 -8.04 7.37
C HIS A 169 -7.81 -7.01 7.29
N MET A 170 -7.73 -6.13 6.32
CA MET A 170 -8.78 -5.21 5.92
C MET A 170 -9.20 -5.48 4.48
N GLU A 171 -10.43 -5.89 4.30
CA GLU A 171 -11.04 -6.00 2.99
C GLU A 171 -11.67 -4.65 2.57
N ILE A 172 -11.24 -4.15 1.41
CA ILE A 172 -11.79 -2.97 0.76
C ILE A 172 -12.79 -3.44 -0.29
N ASN A 173 -14.06 -3.19 -0.02
CA ASN A 173 -15.14 -3.59 -0.90
C ASN A 173 -15.15 -2.75 -2.18
N PHE A 174 -15.59 -3.35 -3.27
CA PHE A 174 -15.84 -2.61 -4.51
C PHE A 174 -16.88 -1.52 -4.26
N PRO A 175 -16.69 -0.29 -4.76
CA PRO A 175 -17.65 0.80 -4.56
C PRO A 175 -18.98 0.49 -5.26
N LYS A 176 -20.05 1.05 -4.74
CA LYS A 176 -21.37 0.92 -5.36
C LYS A 176 -21.44 1.78 -6.63
N LYS A 177 -22.25 1.36 -7.59
CA LYS A 177 -22.43 2.06 -8.88
C LYS A 177 -22.69 3.57 -8.71
N ASN A 178 -23.52 3.95 -7.76
CA ASN A 178 -23.81 5.36 -7.48
C ASN A 178 -22.58 6.14 -6.95
N GLU A 179 -21.69 5.50 -6.19
CA GLU A 179 -20.46 6.12 -5.70
C GLU A 179 -19.47 6.37 -6.85
N ILE A 180 -19.38 5.43 -7.77
CA ILE A 180 -18.54 5.56 -8.97
C ILE A 180 -19.06 6.69 -9.87
N LEU A 181 -20.36 6.70 -10.14
CA LEU A 181 -20.97 7.73 -10.98
C LEU A 181 -20.82 9.13 -10.38
N ALA A 182 -21.03 9.29 -9.08
CA ALA A 182 -20.84 10.58 -8.39
C ALA A 182 -19.36 11.04 -8.45
N TRP A 183 -18.42 10.12 -8.33
CA TRP A 183 -16.99 10.41 -8.44
C TRP A 183 -16.60 10.83 -9.87
N LEU A 184 -17.08 10.13 -10.90
CA LEU A 184 -16.85 10.47 -12.30
C LEU A 184 -17.39 11.86 -12.66
N GLN A 185 -18.61 12.16 -12.23
CA GLN A 185 -19.20 13.48 -12.43
C GLN A 185 -18.37 14.60 -11.77
N LYS A 186 -17.87 14.36 -10.55
CA LYS A 186 -17.00 15.32 -9.84
C LYS A 186 -15.66 15.51 -10.55
N SER A 187 -15.17 14.48 -11.22
CA SER A 187 -13.90 14.47 -11.95
C SER A 187 -14.03 14.97 -13.40
N ASN A 188 -15.22 15.41 -13.83
CA ASN A 188 -15.55 15.79 -15.23
C ASN A 188 -15.21 14.67 -16.23
N MET A 189 -15.41 13.42 -15.86
CA MET A 189 -15.18 12.25 -16.69
C MET A 189 -16.52 11.61 -17.06
N GLU A 190 -16.68 11.31 -18.32
CA GLU A 190 -17.86 10.60 -18.84
C GLU A 190 -17.43 9.20 -19.28
N LEU A 191 -18.17 8.20 -18.85
CA LEU A 191 -18.09 6.84 -19.37
C LEU A 191 -19.11 6.67 -20.49
N ASP A 192 -18.75 5.90 -21.50
CA ASP A 192 -19.72 5.53 -22.53
C ASP A 192 -20.77 4.54 -22.00
N SER A 193 -21.83 4.34 -22.79
CA SER A 193 -22.94 3.48 -22.39
C SER A 193 -22.55 2.00 -22.22
N GLN A 194 -21.47 1.57 -22.90
CA GLN A 194 -20.96 0.20 -22.77
C GLN A 194 -20.13 0.05 -21.49
N GLU A 195 -19.25 0.99 -21.20
CA GLU A 195 -18.45 1.02 -19.98
C GLU A 195 -19.33 1.08 -18.72
N LEU A 196 -20.45 1.82 -18.76
CA LEU A 196 -21.44 1.88 -17.68
C LEU A 196 -22.09 0.52 -17.37
N ASN A 197 -22.22 -0.35 -18.36
CA ASN A 197 -22.76 -1.71 -18.16
C ASN A 197 -21.73 -2.66 -17.52
N PHE A 198 -20.43 -2.39 -17.67
CA PHE A 198 -19.32 -3.22 -17.16
C PHE A 198 -18.59 -2.58 -15.99
N LEU A 199 -19.24 -1.68 -15.24
CA LEU A 199 -18.60 -0.97 -14.11
C LEU A 199 -17.93 -1.90 -13.10
N ASP A 200 -18.48 -3.09 -12.87
CA ASP A 200 -17.90 -4.05 -11.93
C ASP A 200 -16.56 -4.64 -12.42
N ASP A 201 -16.27 -4.58 -13.71
CA ASP A 201 -15.06 -5.11 -14.32
C ASP A 201 -14.01 -4.01 -14.61
N LEU A 202 -14.40 -2.73 -14.47
CA LEU A 202 -13.49 -1.61 -14.70
C LEU A 202 -12.40 -1.51 -13.63
N ASN A 203 -11.21 -1.20 -14.10
CA ASN A 203 -10.13 -0.76 -13.24
C ASN A 203 -10.24 0.76 -13.03
N LEU A 204 -10.82 1.16 -11.90
CA LEU A 204 -11.12 2.58 -11.64
C LEU A 204 -9.88 3.47 -11.55
N ILE A 205 -8.69 2.88 -11.33
CA ILE A 205 -7.43 3.63 -11.36
C ILE A 205 -7.04 4.01 -12.77
N ASP A 206 -7.29 3.13 -13.76
CA ASP A 206 -6.94 3.39 -15.16
C ASP A 206 -7.84 4.48 -15.77
N ILE A 207 -9.03 4.71 -15.19
CA ILE A 207 -9.94 5.77 -15.61
C ILE A 207 -9.44 7.15 -15.16
N ASN A 208 -8.82 7.24 -13.98
CA ASN A 208 -8.23 8.49 -13.47
C ASN A 208 -6.90 8.17 -12.76
N PRO A 209 -5.81 8.03 -13.53
CA PRO A 209 -4.49 7.63 -13.01
C PRO A 209 -3.77 8.73 -12.21
N ASP A 210 -4.13 10.01 -12.33
CA ASP A 210 -3.43 11.15 -11.71
C ASP A 210 -3.74 11.39 -10.24
#